data_8b31f26a720d9abadca30966b89ed784
#
_entry.id   8b31f26a720d9abadca30966b89ed784
#
_cell.length_a   1.000
_cell.length_b   1.000
_cell.length_c   1.000
_cell.angle_alpha   90.00
_cell.angle_beta   90.00
_cell.angle_gamma   90.00
#
_symmetry.space_group_name_H-M   'P 1'
#
loop_
_entity.id
_entity.type
_entity.pdbx_description
1 polymer ?
#
loop_
_entity_poly.entity_id
_entity_poly.type
_entity_poly.pdbx_seq_one_letter_code
_entity_poly.pdbx_strand_id
1 'polypeptide(L)'
;LSRRQRQMCIRDSKLIPLEAELCLRLQGRINVFRSEPYFLELVPQGIDKALSLAVLLKEIGVERKEMIAIGDGYNDLSMIKFAGLGIAMGNAQEPVKKAADYITLSNEEDGVAEALEHFYYKFT
;
A
#
# COMPACT_ATOMS: atom_id res chain seq x y z
N LEU A 1 22.09 0.26 10.43
CA LEU A 1 21.83 1.20 9.34
C LEU A 1 20.38 1.65 9.42
N SER A 2 20.14 2.88 9.88
CA SER A 2 18.79 3.42 9.90
C SER A 2 18.30 3.56 8.45
N ARG A 3 17.31 2.76 8.09
CA ARG A 3 16.61 2.84 6.80
C ARG A 3 15.75 4.09 6.82
N ARG A 4 16.26 5.18 6.25
CA ARG A 4 15.53 6.45 6.21
C ARG A 4 14.68 6.51 4.94
N GLN A 5 13.37 6.47 5.11
CA GLN A 5 12.40 6.91 4.10
C GLN A 5 12.51 8.42 3.98
N ARG A 6 12.54 8.93 2.74
CA ARG A 6 12.49 10.36 2.47
C ARG A 6 11.25 10.69 1.68
N GLN A 7 10.53 11.68 2.15
CA GLN A 7 9.33 12.22 1.54
C GLN A 7 9.59 13.65 1.09
N MET A 8 9.20 13.97 -0.14
CA MET A 8 9.34 15.30 -0.72
C MET A 8 7.96 15.81 -1.13
N CYS A 9 7.62 17.02 -0.69
CA CYS A 9 6.41 17.73 -1.06
C CYS A 9 6.76 18.80 -2.11
N ILE A 10 6.26 18.64 -3.34
CA ILE A 10 6.53 19.55 -4.48
C ILE A 10 5.23 19.77 -5.25
N ARG A 11 5.09 20.91 -5.95
CA ARG A 11 3.94 21.19 -6.81
C ARG A 11 3.76 20.10 -7.89
N ASP A 12 2.54 19.60 -8.03
CA ASP A 12 2.14 18.44 -8.85
C ASP A 12 2.72 18.42 -10.27
N SER A 13 2.75 19.57 -10.94
CA SER A 13 3.24 19.68 -12.32
C SER A 13 4.73 19.31 -12.50
N LYS A 14 5.52 19.37 -11.41
CA LYS A 14 6.95 19.05 -11.42
C LYS A 14 7.26 17.65 -10.92
N LEU A 15 6.34 17.02 -10.20
CA LEU A 15 6.56 15.70 -9.61
C LEU A 15 6.60 14.59 -10.65
N ILE A 16 5.74 14.62 -11.67
CA ILE A 16 5.69 13.59 -12.71
C ILE A 16 7.02 13.46 -13.45
N PRO A 17 7.60 14.55 -14.02
CA PRO A 17 8.90 14.43 -14.69
C PRO A 17 10.03 14.09 -13.72
N LEU A 18 9.97 14.59 -12.47
CA LEU A 18 10.96 14.28 -11.44
C LEU A 18 10.92 12.80 -11.03
N GLU A 19 9.74 12.23 -10.85
CA GLU A 19 9.55 10.80 -10.58
C GLU A 19 10.20 9.95 -11.68
N ALA A 20 9.89 10.24 -12.95
CA ALA A 20 10.45 9.52 -14.08
C ALA A 20 11.99 9.62 -14.13
N GLU A 21 12.54 10.82 -13.92
CA GLU A 21 13.99 11.03 -13.89
C GLU A 21 14.67 10.27 -12.74
N LEU A 22 14.11 10.34 -11.54
CA LEU A 22 14.67 9.65 -10.37
C LEU A 22 14.54 8.13 -10.48
N CYS A 23 13.44 7.61 -11.03
CA CYS A 23 13.30 6.18 -11.33
C CYS A 23 14.44 5.69 -12.23
N LEU A 24 14.77 6.43 -13.29
CA LEU A 24 15.85 6.08 -14.19
C LEU A 24 17.23 6.18 -13.52
N ARG A 25 17.49 7.27 -12.80
CA ARG A 25 18.81 7.51 -12.17
C ARG A 25 19.10 6.58 -10.99
N LEU A 26 18.06 6.16 -10.27
CA LEU A 26 18.19 5.37 -9.04
C LEU A 26 17.78 3.91 -9.23
N GLN A 27 17.55 3.50 -10.48
CA GLN A 27 17.17 2.14 -10.83
C GLN A 27 18.13 1.10 -10.23
N GLY A 28 17.56 0.09 -9.59
CA GLY A 28 18.33 -0.97 -8.93
C GLY A 28 18.88 -0.60 -7.54
N ARG A 29 18.65 0.62 -7.05
CA ARG A 29 19.13 1.09 -5.75
C ARG A 29 18.03 1.57 -4.81
N ILE A 30 17.07 2.32 -5.36
CA ILE A 30 15.97 2.95 -4.62
C ILE A 30 14.69 2.82 -5.42
N ASN A 31 13.61 2.47 -4.77
CA ASN A 31 12.26 2.57 -5.32
C ASN A 31 11.76 4.00 -5.16
N VAL A 32 11.28 4.58 -6.25
CA VAL A 32 10.71 5.93 -6.29
C VAL A 32 9.27 5.80 -6.75
N PHE A 33 8.34 6.33 -6.00
CA PHE A 33 6.90 6.31 -6.33
C PHE A 33 6.17 7.45 -5.64
N ARG A 34 4.99 7.79 -6.15
CA ARG A 34 4.10 8.75 -5.49
C ARG A 34 3.10 8.01 -4.60
N SER A 35 3.05 8.37 -3.32
CA SER A 35 1.99 7.93 -2.41
C SER A 35 0.73 8.78 -2.56
N GLU A 36 0.93 10.06 -2.90
CA GLU A 36 -0.11 11.03 -3.20
C GLU A 36 0.31 11.88 -4.41
N PRO A 37 -0.61 12.60 -5.09
CA PRO A 37 -0.27 13.42 -6.25
C PRO A 37 0.88 14.41 -6.00
N TYR A 38 1.03 14.86 -4.75
CA TYR A 38 2.00 15.86 -4.31
C TYR A 38 3.12 15.31 -3.42
N PHE A 39 3.17 14.00 -3.17
CA PHE A 39 4.21 13.35 -2.39
C PHE A 39 5.00 12.34 -3.21
N LEU A 40 6.31 12.52 -3.23
CA LEU A 40 7.26 11.58 -3.80
C LEU A 40 8.00 10.86 -2.67
N GLU A 41 7.94 9.53 -2.69
CA GLU A 41 8.60 8.68 -1.73
C GLU A 41 9.81 7.97 -2.35
N LEU A 42 10.89 7.93 -1.59
CA LEU A 42 12.11 7.22 -1.94
C LEU A 42 12.39 6.18 -0.85
N VAL A 43 12.30 4.91 -1.20
CA VAL A 43 12.55 3.79 -0.28
C VAL A 43 13.63 2.87 -0.83
N PRO A 44 14.51 2.31 0.04
CA PRO A 44 15.49 1.33 -0.41
C PRO A 44 14.84 0.19 -1.17
N GLN A 45 15.56 -0.33 -2.17
CA GLN A 45 15.06 -1.46 -2.94
C GLN A 45 14.83 -2.70 -2.06
N GLY A 46 13.80 -3.48 -2.37
CA GLY A 46 13.43 -4.65 -1.57
C GLY A 46 12.68 -4.33 -0.29
N ILE A 47 12.25 -3.07 -0.09
CA ILE A 47 11.34 -2.69 0.98
C ILE A 47 10.01 -2.28 0.35
N ASP A 48 8.99 -3.06 0.61
CA ASP A 48 7.59 -2.72 0.38
C ASP A 48 6.74 -3.24 1.56
N LYS A 49 5.47 -2.87 1.60
CA LYS A 49 4.58 -3.29 2.67
C LYS A 49 4.36 -4.80 2.69
N ALA A 50 4.29 -5.45 1.53
CA ALA A 50 4.08 -6.90 1.44
C ALA A 50 5.28 -7.69 1.99
N LEU A 51 6.51 -7.31 1.63
CA LEU A 51 7.72 -7.96 2.13
C LEU A 51 7.88 -7.77 3.64
N SER A 52 7.59 -6.58 4.16
CA SER A 52 7.64 -6.30 5.59
C SER A 52 6.60 -7.13 6.36
N LEU A 53 5.40 -7.27 5.81
CA LEU A 53 4.32 -8.08 6.37
C LEU A 53 4.65 -9.59 6.30
N ALA A 54 5.26 -10.07 5.22
CA ALA A 54 5.70 -11.47 5.11
C ALA A 54 6.67 -11.85 6.22
N VAL A 55 7.62 -10.97 6.55
CA VAL A 55 8.55 -11.17 7.68
C VAL A 55 7.80 -11.18 8.99
N LEU A 56 6.91 -10.20 9.22
CA LEU A 56 6.12 -10.10 10.44
C LEU A 56 5.24 -11.35 10.65
N LEU A 57 4.49 -11.78 9.65
CA LEU A 57 3.62 -12.96 9.73
C LEU A 57 4.40 -14.20 10.11
N LYS A 58 5.59 -14.39 9.53
CA LYS A 58 6.48 -15.51 9.87
C LYS A 58 6.92 -15.47 11.34
N GLU A 59 7.28 -14.29 11.84
CA GLU A 59 7.72 -14.12 13.25
C GLU A 59 6.60 -14.39 14.25
N ILE A 60 5.35 -14.02 13.92
CA ILE A 60 4.20 -14.23 14.80
C ILE A 60 3.48 -15.57 14.56
N GLY A 61 3.92 -16.38 13.59
CA GLY A 61 3.34 -17.68 13.29
C GLY A 61 1.96 -17.65 12.65
N VAL A 62 1.61 -16.56 11.94
CA VAL A 62 0.33 -16.39 11.23
C VAL A 62 0.54 -16.64 9.74
N GLU A 63 -0.37 -17.41 9.13
CA GLU A 63 -0.30 -17.67 7.69
C GLU A 63 -0.85 -16.48 6.89
N ARG A 64 -0.31 -16.28 5.67
CA ARG A 64 -0.78 -15.25 4.74
C ARG A 64 -2.30 -15.27 4.52
N LYS A 65 -2.91 -16.46 4.44
CA LYS A 65 -4.35 -16.64 4.24
C LYS A 65 -5.22 -16.11 5.38
N GLU A 66 -4.63 -15.93 6.57
CA GLU A 66 -5.30 -15.42 7.76
C GLU A 66 -5.18 -13.90 7.89
N MET A 67 -4.50 -13.26 6.94
CA MET A 67 -4.28 -11.82 6.94
C MET A 67 -5.36 -11.11 6.10
N ILE A 68 -5.95 -10.07 6.68
CA ILE A 68 -6.75 -9.07 5.98
C ILE A 68 -5.90 -7.80 5.82
N ALA A 69 -5.88 -7.23 4.63
CA ALA A 69 -5.25 -5.94 4.37
C ALA A 69 -6.27 -4.95 3.83
N ILE A 70 -6.32 -3.75 4.40
CA ILE A 70 -7.22 -2.67 3.98
C ILE A 70 -6.35 -1.47 3.59
N GLY A 71 -6.64 -0.83 2.47
CA GLY A 71 -5.89 0.32 1.99
C GLY A 71 -6.57 1.12 0.90
N ASP A 72 -6.02 2.29 0.58
CA ASP A 72 -6.56 3.21 -0.41
C ASP A 72 -5.53 3.77 -1.39
N GLY A 73 -4.25 3.78 -1.04
CA GLY A 73 -3.17 4.36 -1.82
C GLY A 73 -2.36 3.38 -2.67
N TYR A 74 -1.59 3.89 -3.61
CA TYR A 74 -0.68 3.07 -4.42
C TYR A 74 0.35 2.30 -3.59
N ASN A 75 0.78 2.86 -2.47
CA ASN A 75 1.69 2.24 -1.52
C ASN A 75 1.07 1.02 -0.80
N ASP A 76 -0.26 0.84 -0.85
CA ASP A 76 -0.98 -0.29 -0.26
C ASP A 76 -1.16 -1.45 -1.25
N LEU A 77 -0.96 -1.19 -2.54
CA LEU A 77 -1.22 -2.15 -3.61
C LEU A 77 -0.50 -3.49 -3.40
N SER A 78 0.75 -3.46 -2.93
CA SER A 78 1.54 -4.68 -2.70
C SER A 78 0.98 -5.49 -1.53
N MET A 79 0.57 -4.84 -0.44
CA MET A 79 0.00 -5.56 0.71
C MET A 79 -1.41 -6.09 0.43
N ILE A 80 -2.23 -5.36 -0.32
CA ILE A 80 -3.57 -5.80 -0.74
C ILE A 80 -3.47 -7.06 -1.60
N LYS A 81 -2.57 -7.08 -2.58
CA LYS A 81 -2.31 -8.29 -3.39
C LYS A 81 -1.69 -9.44 -2.61
N PHE A 82 -0.92 -9.12 -1.57
CA PHE A 82 -0.24 -10.12 -0.75
C PHE A 82 -1.17 -10.77 0.26
N ALA A 83 -2.14 -10.08 0.83
CA ALA A 83 -3.03 -10.59 1.87
C ALA A 83 -3.84 -11.82 1.43
N GLY A 84 -4.37 -12.55 2.38
CA GLY A 84 -5.38 -13.59 2.15
C GLY A 84 -6.72 -13.00 1.72
N LEU A 85 -7.03 -11.79 2.24
CA LEU A 85 -8.16 -10.96 1.82
C LEU A 85 -7.68 -9.51 1.70
N GLY A 86 -7.61 -9.01 0.48
CA GLY A 86 -7.28 -7.63 0.18
C GLY A 86 -8.53 -6.78 0.00
N ILE A 87 -8.65 -5.69 0.76
CA ILE A 87 -9.81 -4.79 0.76
C ILE A 87 -9.38 -3.39 0.34
N ALA A 88 -10.03 -2.83 -0.66
CA ALA A 88 -9.85 -1.43 -1.04
C ALA A 88 -10.92 -0.55 -0.39
N MET A 89 -10.53 0.61 0.10
CA MET A 89 -11.46 1.64 0.56
C MET A 89 -12.28 2.20 -0.60
N GLY A 90 -13.51 2.66 -0.36
CA GLY A 90 -14.37 3.27 -1.36
C GLY A 90 -13.75 4.52 -2.04
N ASN A 91 -12.94 5.27 -1.30
CA ASN A 91 -12.14 6.40 -1.82
C ASN A 91 -10.82 5.98 -2.44
N ALA A 92 -10.49 4.69 -2.52
CA ALA A 92 -9.23 4.20 -3.05
C ALA A 92 -9.07 4.53 -4.55
N GLN A 93 -7.82 4.59 -4.98
CA GLN A 93 -7.48 4.80 -6.39
C GLN A 93 -7.83 3.57 -7.23
N GLU A 94 -8.21 3.77 -8.49
CA GLU A 94 -8.69 2.71 -9.40
C GLU A 94 -7.78 1.47 -9.48
N PRO A 95 -6.44 1.58 -9.55
CA PRO A 95 -5.58 0.39 -9.56
C PRO A 95 -5.65 -0.43 -8.26
N VAL A 96 -5.90 0.24 -7.12
CA VAL A 96 -6.04 -0.40 -5.81
C VAL A 96 -7.38 -1.16 -5.76
N LYS A 97 -8.48 -0.52 -6.18
CA LYS A 97 -9.80 -1.15 -6.27
C LYS A 97 -9.80 -2.39 -7.18
N LYS A 98 -9.11 -2.30 -8.33
CA LYS A 98 -9.00 -3.42 -9.28
C LYS A 98 -8.17 -4.61 -8.76
N ALA A 99 -7.30 -4.36 -7.81
CA ALA A 99 -6.42 -5.39 -7.24
C ALA A 99 -6.98 -6.03 -5.98
N ALA A 100 -8.02 -5.44 -5.39
CA ALA A 100 -8.65 -5.91 -4.17
C ALA A 100 -9.69 -7.00 -4.44
N ASP A 101 -9.88 -7.87 -3.45
CA ASP A 101 -10.92 -8.89 -3.46
C ASP A 101 -12.30 -8.31 -3.08
N TYR A 102 -12.30 -7.20 -2.32
CA TYR A 102 -13.51 -6.51 -1.87
C TYR A 102 -13.28 -4.99 -1.85
N ILE A 103 -14.34 -4.24 -2.13
CA ILE A 103 -14.35 -2.77 -2.00
C ILE A 103 -15.35 -2.41 -0.92
N THR A 104 -14.86 -1.80 0.16
CA THR A 104 -15.68 -1.32 1.26
C THR A 104 -16.13 0.13 1.03
N LEU A 105 -16.80 0.73 2.00
CA LEU A 105 -17.20 2.14 2.00
C LEU A 105 -15.98 3.06 2.05
N SER A 106 -16.21 4.35 1.88
CA SER A 106 -15.14 5.36 1.98
C SER A 106 -14.68 5.59 3.43
N ASN A 107 -13.58 6.31 3.59
CA ASN A 107 -13.10 6.76 4.90
C ASN A 107 -14.08 7.72 5.62
N GLU A 108 -14.95 8.39 4.87
CA GLU A 108 -15.99 9.27 5.43
C GLU A 108 -17.26 8.49 5.86
N GLU A 109 -17.36 7.23 5.47
CA GLU A 109 -18.49 6.34 5.72
C GLU A 109 -18.12 5.13 6.58
N ASP A 110 -17.06 5.27 7.40
CA ASP A 110 -16.58 4.21 8.30
C ASP A 110 -16.23 2.88 7.60
N GLY A 111 -15.66 2.94 6.38
CA GLY A 111 -15.40 1.78 5.53
C GLY A 111 -14.56 0.67 6.17
N VAL A 112 -13.63 1.01 7.09
CA VAL A 112 -12.86 0.00 7.84
C VAL A 112 -13.77 -0.78 8.79
N ALA A 113 -14.67 -0.10 9.50
CA ALA A 113 -15.61 -0.74 10.40
C ALA A 113 -16.58 -1.64 9.62
N GLU A 114 -17.13 -1.15 8.50
CA GLU A 114 -17.99 -1.93 7.61
C GLU A 114 -17.30 -3.22 7.15
N ALA A 115 -16.06 -3.11 6.66
CA ALA A 115 -15.30 -4.27 6.20
C ALA A 115 -15.08 -5.31 7.31
N LEU A 116 -14.73 -4.85 8.53
CA LEU A 116 -14.53 -5.74 9.67
C LEU A 116 -15.85 -6.42 10.07
N GLU A 117 -16.96 -5.70 10.15
CA GLU A 117 -18.27 -6.27 10.44
C GLU A 117 -18.71 -7.27 9.37
N HIS A 118 -18.52 -6.94 8.08
CA HIS A 118 -18.88 -7.80 6.96
C HIS A 118 -18.17 -9.16 7.00
N PHE A 119 -16.90 -9.17 7.40
CA PHE A 119 -16.07 -10.38 7.40
C PHE A 119 -15.93 -11.04 8.77
N TYR A 120 -16.33 -10.39 9.87
CA TYR A 120 -16.18 -10.92 11.23
C TYR A 120 -16.67 -12.37 11.38
N TYR A 121 -17.85 -12.68 10.88
CA TYR A 121 -18.43 -14.01 10.96
C TYR A 121 -17.85 -15.05 9.97
N LYS A 122 -16.99 -14.61 9.04
CA LYS A 122 -16.33 -15.52 8.11
C LYS A 122 -15.00 -16.08 8.65
N PHE A 123 -14.46 -15.40 9.67
CA PHE A 123 -13.16 -15.76 10.27
C PHE A 123 -13.26 -16.22 11.72
N THR A 124 -14.46 -16.19 12.30
CA THR A 124 -14.77 -16.80 13.61
C THR A 124 -15.48 -18.12 13.42
#